data_608ba309f2ed270d3606a77f5293b6a2
#
_entry.id   608ba309f2ed270d3606a77f5293b6a2
#
_cell.length_a   1.000
_cell.length_b   1.000
_cell.length_c   1.000
_cell.angle_alpha   90.00
_cell.angle_beta   90.00
_cell.angle_gamma   90.00
#
_symmetry.space_group_name_H-M   'P 1'
#
loop_
_entity.id
_entity.type
_entity.pdbx_description
1 polymer ?
#
loop_
_entity_poly.entity_id
_entity_poly.type
_entity_poly.pdbx_seq_one_letter_code
_entity_poly.pdbx_strand_id
1 'polypeptide(L)'
;MNLIDAIQQKDTTTENGMTTNSSSLKHCVNLFFQIGAMRGASKDRLFAKVSKAFNEDPLTTIRIIFWARDVRGGAGERQIFRDCLLWLCDNHRDVINKNINLISEYGRWDDVLTLVGTQNCWDSALDLVKTALDNKDGLCAKWMPRKGTKANIIRRYLRVSPKSYRKLLVGLTNVVETKMCAKDWSSIEYSKLPSLASSRYQKSFMNNDEERYEEYKRALVDGKTTINAGAVYPYDITKSIKYGGEKDVAQAQWESLPNYMEGIS
;
A
#
# COMPACT_ATOMS: atom_id res chain seq x y z
N MET A 1 40.81 -20.04 -13.55
CA MET A 1 39.46 -20.51 -13.19
C MET A 1 38.64 -20.54 -14.47
N ASN A 2 38.13 -21.71 -14.88
CA ASN A 2 37.28 -21.75 -16.06
C ASN A 2 35.84 -21.31 -15.73
N LEU A 3 35.00 -21.03 -16.72
CA LEU A 3 33.64 -20.55 -16.54
C LEU A 3 32.77 -21.54 -15.74
N ILE A 4 32.97 -22.83 -15.94
CA ILE A 4 32.23 -23.90 -15.29
C ILE A 4 32.55 -23.93 -13.79
N ASP A 5 33.84 -23.82 -13.42
CA ASP A 5 34.25 -23.76 -12.00
C ASP A 5 33.67 -22.53 -11.30
N ALA A 6 33.65 -21.38 -11.97
CA ALA A 6 33.08 -20.14 -11.43
C ALA A 6 31.56 -20.24 -11.21
N ILE A 7 30.83 -20.92 -12.08
CA ILE A 7 29.37 -21.15 -11.96
C ILE A 7 29.06 -22.16 -10.85
N GLN A 8 29.92 -23.16 -10.65
CA GLN A 8 29.70 -24.23 -9.67
C GLN A 8 30.12 -23.82 -8.26
N GLN A 9 30.98 -22.81 -8.12
CA GLN A 9 31.47 -22.37 -6.83
C GLN A 9 30.37 -21.61 -6.05
N LYS A 10 29.81 -22.26 -5.04
CA LYS A 10 28.82 -21.69 -4.14
C LYS A 10 29.52 -21.19 -2.88
N ASP A 11 29.15 -19.99 -2.40
CA ASP A 11 29.83 -19.31 -1.30
C ASP A 11 28.98 -19.19 -0.03
N THR A 12 27.72 -19.66 -0.08
CA THR A 12 26.82 -19.63 1.07
C THR A 12 25.79 -20.76 1.02
N THR A 13 24.95 -20.85 2.05
CA THR A 13 23.82 -21.78 2.14
C THR A 13 22.52 -21.01 2.42
N THR A 14 21.40 -21.51 1.90
CA THR A 14 20.06 -21.06 2.29
C THR A 14 19.70 -21.56 3.69
N GLU A 15 18.59 -21.04 4.28
CA GLU A 15 18.08 -21.52 5.58
C GLU A 15 17.78 -23.02 5.56
N ASN A 16 17.43 -23.59 4.41
CA ASN A 16 17.19 -25.03 4.23
C ASN A 16 18.47 -25.85 3.95
N GLY A 17 19.63 -25.23 4.10
CA GLY A 17 20.92 -25.91 3.93
C GLY A 17 21.39 -26.15 2.49
N MET A 18 20.67 -25.62 1.50
CA MET A 18 21.06 -25.71 0.08
C MET A 18 22.20 -24.74 -0.24
N THR A 19 23.22 -25.22 -0.92
CA THR A 19 24.34 -24.37 -1.35
C THR A 19 23.88 -23.37 -2.43
N THR A 20 24.28 -22.10 -2.28
CA THR A 20 23.88 -21.01 -3.18
C THR A 20 24.98 -19.95 -3.25
N ASN A 21 24.78 -18.93 -4.06
CA ASN A 21 25.66 -17.76 -4.12
C ASN A 21 25.08 -16.62 -3.25
N SER A 22 25.92 -15.91 -2.52
CA SER A 22 25.55 -14.73 -1.73
C SER A 22 25.16 -13.53 -2.59
N SER A 23 25.55 -13.52 -3.87
CA SER A 23 25.29 -12.45 -4.82
C SER A 23 25.05 -13.01 -6.23
N SER A 24 24.13 -12.38 -6.96
CA SER A 24 23.90 -12.64 -8.38
C SER A 24 24.85 -11.87 -9.29
N LEU A 25 25.79 -11.09 -8.76
CA LEU A 25 26.63 -10.09 -9.44
C LEU A 25 25.82 -8.94 -10.08
N LYS A 26 24.51 -8.88 -9.84
CA LYS A 26 23.60 -7.82 -10.28
C LYS A 26 22.96 -7.17 -9.07
N HIS A 27 23.20 -5.88 -8.88
CA HIS A 27 22.73 -5.16 -7.68
C HIS A 27 21.21 -5.02 -7.63
N CYS A 28 20.55 -4.81 -8.76
CA CYS A 28 19.08 -4.76 -8.82
C CYS A 28 18.46 -6.12 -8.46
N VAL A 29 19.01 -7.24 -8.98
CA VAL A 29 18.53 -8.58 -8.65
C VAL A 29 18.73 -8.88 -7.17
N ASN A 30 19.90 -8.55 -6.63
CA ASN A 30 20.17 -8.71 -5.20
C ASN A 30 19.23 -7.86 -4.33
N LEU A 31 18.96 -6.61 -4.73
CA LEU A 31 18.03 -5.73 -4.02
C LEU A 31 16.62 -6.34 -4.02
N PHE A 32 16.12 -6.82 -5.16
CA PHE A 32 14.80 -7.42 -5.29
C PHE A 32 14.59 -8.58 -4.31
N PHE A 33 15.52 -9.54 -4.28
CA PHE A 33 15.41 -10.70 -3.39
C PHE A 33 15.66 -10.37 -1.91
N GLN A 34 16.43 -9.34 -1.61
CA GLN A 34 16.84 -9.02 -0.25
C GLN A 34 16.02 -7.89 0.40
N ILE A 35 15.20 -7.15 -0.36
CA ILE A 35 14.52 -5.96 0.16
C ILE A 35 13.59 -6.30 1.31
N GLY A 36 12.86 -7.41 1.24
CA GLY A 36 11.99 -7.87 2.34
C GLY A 36 12.77 -8.25 3.60
N ALA A 37 13.96 -8.84 3.43
CA ALA A 37 14.86 -9.19 4.55
C ALA A 37 15.52 -7.97 5.22
N MET A 38 15.36 -6.76 4.64
CA MET A 38 15.80 -5.50 5.27
C MET A 38 14.86 -5.01 6.36
N ARG A 39 13.76 -5.70 6.63
CA ARG A 39 12.84 -5.34 7.72
C ARG A 39 13.58 -5.33 9.06
N GLY A 40 13.64 -4.16 9.72
CA GLY A 40 14.38 -3.97 10.95
C GLY A 40 15.91 -3.79 10.80
N ALA A 41 16.44 -3.82 9.58
CA ALA A 41 17.83 -3.48 9.34
C ALA A 41 18.08 -1.96 9.53
N SER A 42 19.34 -1.59 9.74
CA SER A 42 19.74 -0.18 9.78
C SER A 42 19.51 0.49 8.43
N LYS A 43 19.19 1.81 8.46
CA LYS A 43 19.01 2.61 7.24
C LYS A 43 20.26 2.60 6.37
N ASP A 44 21.45 2.66 6.98
CA ASP A 44 22.72 2.66 6.25
C ASP A 44 22.89 1.39 5.41
N ARG A 45 22.50 0.23 5.96
CA ARG A 45 22.54 -1.04 5.22
C ARG A 45 21.55 -1.05 4.05
N LEU A 46 20.35 -0.54 4.26
CA LEU A 46 19.34 -0.40 3.20
C LEU A 46 19.83 0.56 2.11
N PHE A 47 20.28 1.75 2.52
CA PHE A 47 20.72 2.80 1.60
C PHE A 47 21.94 2.39 0.78
N ALA A 48 22.89 1.66 1.37
CA ALA A 48 24.02 1.12 0.63
C ALA A 48 23.61 0.15 -0.49
N LYS A 49 22.58 -0.69 -0.26
CA LYS A 49 22.05 -1.59 -1.29
C LYS A 49 21.27 -0.85 -2.36
N VAL A 50 20.41 0.07 -1.94
CA VAL A 50 19.61 0.91 -2.87
C VAL A 50 20.53 1.76 -3.76
N SER A 51 21.58 2.37 -3.19
CA SER A 51 22.55 3.16 -3.94
C SER A 51 23.29 2.33 -5.00
N LYS A 52 23.74 1.12 -4.65
CA LYS A 52 24.40 0.22 -5.61
C LYS A 52 23.47 -0.19 -6.76
N ALA A 53 22.22 -0.53 -6.44
CA ALA A 53 21.22 -0.87 -7.44
C ALA A 53 20.85 0.34 -8.32
N PHE A 54 20.73 1.52 -7.73
CA PHE A 54 20.39 2.74 -8.45
C PHE A 54 21.52 3.15 -9.42
N ASN A 55 22.77 2.97 -9.04
CA ASN A 55 23.92 3.20 -9.92
C ASN A 55 24.00 2.18 -11.07
N GLU A 56 23.49 0.96 -10.88
CA GLU A 56 23.41 -0.05 -11.94
C GLU A 56 22.26 0.27 -12.91
N ASP A 57 21.04 0.45 -12.40
CA ASP A 57 19.84 0.79 -13.20
C ASP A 57 18.83 1.56 -12.33
N PRO A 58 18.73 2.88 -12.51
CA PRO A 58 17.80 3.71 -11.77
C PRO A 58 16.33 3.31 -11.95
N LEU A 59 15.92 2.99 -13.19
CA LEU A 59 14.52 2.66 -13.49
C LEU A 59 14.10 1.36 -12.82
N THR A 60 14.91 0.31 -12.94
CA THR A 60 14.65 -0.96 -12.29
C THR A 60 14.65 -0.82 -10.78
N THR A 61 15.55 -0.04 -10.21
CA THR A 61 15.59 0.23 -8.75
C THR A 61 14.32 0.91 -8.27
N ILE A 62 13.82 1.92 -8.97
CA ILE A 62 12.56 2.60 -8.62
C ILE A 62 11.38 1.61 -8.69
N ARG A 63 11.31 0.77 -9.73
CA ARG A 63 10.29 -0.28 -9.85
C ARG A 63 10.33 -1.24 -8.66
N ILE A 64 11.52 -1.67 -8.21
CA ILE A 64 11.70 -2.53 -7.03
C ILE A 64 11.21 -1.82 -5.77
N ILE A 65 11.52 -0.54 -5.58
CA ILE A 65 11.09 0.25 -4.42
C ILE A 65 9.55 0.35 -4.38
N PHE A 66 8.90 0.65 -5.51
CA PHE A 66 7.44 0.72 -5.57
C PHE A 66 6.79 -0.66 -5.43
N TRP A 67 7.35 -1.71 -6.05
CA TRP A 67 6.92 -3.09 -5.85
C TRP A 67 7.03 -3.51 -4.38
N ALA A 68 8.11 -3.15 -3.70
CA ALA A 68 8.25 -3.46 -2.28
C ALA A 68 7.10 -2.87 -1.44
N ARG A 69 6.50 -1.75 -1.86
CA ARG A 69 5.38 -1.12 -1.15
C ARG A 69 4.02 -1.65 -1.54
N ASP A 70 3.84 -2.03 -2.78
CA ASP A 70 2.54 -2.44 -3.30
C ASP A 70 1.98 -3.64 -2.51
N VAL A 71 0.76 -3.47 -1.98
CA VAL A 71 0.06 -4.54 -1.24
C VAL A 71 -0.76 -5.45 -2.14
N ARG A 72 -0.92 -5.10 -3.43
CA ARG A 72 -1.73 -5.87 -4.39
C ARG A 72 -0.88 -6.88 -5.15
N GLY A 73 0.24 -6.43 -5.70
CA GLY A 73 1.12 -7.26 -6.53
C GLY A 73 2.58 -7.29 -6.05
N GLY A 74 2.88 -6.75 -4.88
CA GLY A 74 4.23 -6.64 -4.34
C GLY A 74 4.38 -7.19 -2.93
N ALA A 75 5.41 -6.72 -2.22
CA ALA A 75 5.79 -7.23 -0.90
C ALA A 75 5.07 -6.55 0.29
N GLY A 76 4.37 -5.43 0.09
CA GLY A 76 3.64 -4.73 1.15
C GLY A 76 4.50 -4.06 2.23
N GLU A 77 5.79 -3.82 1.97
CA GLU A 77 6.78 -3.29 2.91
C GLU A 77 6.64 -1.77 3.10
N ARG A 78 5.99 -1.36 4.17
CA ARG A 78 5.71 0.07 4.41
C ARG A 78 6.93 0.85 4.89
N GLN A 79 7.65 0.36 5.92
CA GLN A 79 8.75 1.14 6.50
C GLN A 79 9.94 1.23 5.54
N ILE A 80 10.29 0.13 4.90
CA ILE A 80 11.36 0.09 3.89
C ILE A 80 11.08 1.09 2.77
N PHE A 81 9.85 1.12 2.27
CA PHE A 81 9.45 2.09 1.25
C PHE A 81 9.62 3.53 1.70
N ARG A 82 9.18 3.87 2.92
CA ARG A 82 9.33 5.21 3.48
C ARG A 82 10.79 5.63 3.63
N ASP A 83 11.64 4.71 4.06
CA ASP A 83 13.08 4.97 4.18
C ASP A 83 13.70 5.14 2.78
N CYS A 84 13.30 4.36 1.79
CA CYS A 84 13.71 4.54 0.39
C CYS A 84 13.21 5.87 -0.20
N LEU A 85 11.99 6.33 0.12
CA LEU A 85 11.49 7.64 -0.30
C LEU A 85 12.36 8.78 0.25
N LEU A 86 12.76 8.69 1.53
CA LEU A 86 13.66 9.67 2.14
C LEU A 86 15.02 9.67 1.45
N TRP A 87 15.59 8.48 1.20
CA TRP A 87 16.86 8.37 0.48
C TRP A 87 16.79 8.97 -0.93
N LEU A 88 15.73 8.69 -1.68
CA LEU A 88 15.49 9.27 -3.00
C LEU A 88 15.31 10.79 -2.91
N CYS A 89 14.62 11.29 -1.90
CA CYS A 89 14.40 12.71 -1.67
C CYS A 89 15.71 13.46 -1.44
N ASP A 90 16.65 12.84 -0.71
CA ASP A 90 17.94 13.45 -0.38
C ASP A 90 18.96 13.37 -1.54
N ASN A 91 18.90 12.29 -2.34
CA ASN A 91 19.91 12.00 -3.36
C ASN A 91 19.41 12.24 -4.80
N HIS A 92 18.10 12.07 -5.06
CA HIS A 92 17.51 12.06 -6.40
C HIS A 92 16.12 12.74 -6.41
N ARG A 93 16.10 14.01 -5.99
CA ARG A 93 14.87 14.81 -5.84
C ARG A 93 13.99 14.85 -7.09
N ASP A 94 14.60 14.99 -8.25
CA ASP A 94 13.90 15.04 -9.54
C ASP A 94 13.16 13.75 -9.85
N VAL A 95 13.70 12.61 -9.43
CA VAL A 95 13.06 11.29 -9.56
C VAL A 95 11.80 11.21 -8.72
N ILE A 96 11.85 11.65 -7.46
CA ILE A 96 10.68 11.69 -6.59
C ILE A 96 9.62 12.63 -7.17
N ASN A 97 9.99 13.84 -7.58
CA ASN A 97 9.05 14.82 -8.11
C ASN A 97 8.31 14.32 -9.35
N LYS A 98 8.97 13.55 -10.22
CA LYS A 98 8.34 12.92 -11.40
C LYS A 98 7.39 11.77 -11.06
N ASN A 99 7.59 11.11 -9.93
CA ASN A 99 6.84 9.91 -9.55
C ASN A 99 5.98 10.09 -8.30
N ILE A 100 5.80 11.32 -7.82
CA ILE A 100 5.18 11.58 -6.51
C ILE A 100 3.73 11.15 -6.43
N ASN A 101 2.97 11.23 -7.53
CA ASN A 101 1.59 10.78 -7.64
C ASN A 101 1.46 9.26 -7.44
N LEU A 102 2.47 8.48 -7.83
CA LEU A 102 2.47 7.03 -7.69
C LEU A 102 2.58 6.58 -6.22
N ILE A 103 3.06 7.45 -5.32
CA ILE A 103 3.19 7.12 -3.89
C ILE A 103 1.84 6.79 -3.26
N SER A 104 0.78 7.55 -3.57
CA SER A 104 -0.56 7.28 -3.05
C SER A 104 -1.26 6.14 -3.78
N GLU A 105 -0.85 5.80 -4.99
CA GLU A 105 -1.41 4.73 -5.82
C GLU A 105 -0.90 3.35 -5.39
N TYR A 106 0.42 3.16 -5.30
CA TYR A 106 1.04 1.91 -4.85
C TYR A 106 1.08 1.77 -3.33
N GLY A 107 1.08 2.88 -2.61
CA GLY A 107 1.06 2.97 -1.17
C GLY A 107 -0.24 3.53 -0.62
N ARG A 108 -0.09 4.53 0.24
CA ARG A 108 -1.20 5.25 0.87
C ARG A 108 -0.85 6.73 1.02
N TRP A 109 -1.84 7.57 1.22
CA TRP A 109 -1.64 8.99 1.49
C TRP A 109 -0.75 9.29 2.70
N ASP A 110 -0.71 8.40 3.71
CA ASP A 110 0.21 8.56 4.85
C ASP A 110 1.68 8.29 4.47
N ASP A 111 1.95 7.62 3.35
CA ASP A 111 3.31 7.49 2.81
C ASP A 111 3.77 8.81 2.15
N VAL A 112 2.87 9.53 1.47
CA VAL A 112 3.14 10.90 0.97
C VAL A 112 3.53 11.84 2.12
N LEU A 113 2.87 11.70 3.28
CA LEU A 113 3.16 12.48 4.48
C LEU A 113 4.59 12.26 5.02
N THR A 114 5.29 11.23 4.60
CA THR A 114 6.70 11.03 4.93
C THR A 114 7.57 12.16 4.37
N LEU A 115 7.21 12.69 3.22
CA LEU A 115 7.91 13.78 2.54
C LEU A 115 7.54 15.17 3.10
N VAL A 116 6.41 15.29 3.80
CA VAL A 116 6.00 16.55 4.42
C VAL A 116 6.89 16.85 5.63
N GLY A 117 7.68 17.91 5.50
CA GLY A 117 8.68 18.34 6.49
C GLY A 117 10.11 17.96 6.12
N THR A 118 10.36 17.33 4.97
CA THR A 118 11.70 17.15 4.41
C THR A 118 12.12 18.40 3.65
N GLN A 119 13.41 18.74 3.63
CA GLN A 119 13.89 19.96 2.95
C GLN A 119 13.73 19.90 1.42
N ASN A 120 13.81 18.70 0.84
CA ASN A 120 13.99 18.55 -0.60
C ASN A 120 12.71 18.25 -1.40
N CYS A 121 11.70 17.60 -0.80
CA CYS A 121 10.50 17.17 -1.53
C CYS A 121 9.20 17.69 -0.91
N TRP A 122 9.30 18.61 0.00
CA TRP A 122 8.18 19.18 0.74
C TRP A 122 7.12 19.81 -0.16
N ASP A 123 7.54 20.72 -1.06
CA ASP A 123 6.60 21.47 -1.90
C ASP A 123 5.79 20.54 -2.81
N SER A 124 6.47 19.61 -3.48
CA SER A 124 5.80 18.63 -4.36
C SER A 124 4.79 17.75 -3.61
N ALA A 125 5.11 17.36 -2.37
CA ALA A 125 4.18 16.59 -1.53
C ALA A 125 2.95 17.42 -1.11
N LEU A 126 3.14 18.70 -0.81
CA LEU A 126 2.06 19.63 -0.46
C LEU A 126 1.19 19.98 -1.66
N ASP A 127 1.80 20.15 -2.84
CA ASP A 127 1.06 20.36 -4.10
C ASP A 127 0.19 19.16 -4.45
N LEU A 128 0.72 17.95 -4.30
CA LEU A 128 -0.04 16.72 -4.51
C LEU A 128 -1.24 16.64 -3.54
N VAL A 129 -1.02 16.90 -2.24
CA VAL A 129 -2.09 16.91 -1.24
C VAL A 129 -3.13 17.98 -1.56
N LYS A 130 -2.70 19.20 -1.93
CA LYS A 130 -3.59 20.29 -2.30
C LYS A 130 -4.45 19.90 -3.49
N THR A 131 -3.84 19.42 -4.58
CA THR A 131 -4.54 19.00 -5.80
C THR A 131 -5.58 17.91 -5.50
N ALA A 132 -5.22 16.92 -4.68
CA ALA A 132 -6.16 15.86 -4.30
C ALA A 132 -7.35 16.39 -3.48
N LEU A 133 -7.11 17.29 -2.53
CA LEU A 133 -8.19 17.90 -1.74
C LEU A 133 -9.09 18.81 -2.59
N ASP A 134 -8.51 19.57 -3.52
CA ASP A 134 -9.25 20.40 -4.48
C ASP A 134 -10.12 19.52 -5.41
N ASN A 135 -9.63 18.34 -5.79
CA ASN A 135 -10.36 17.31 -6.55
C ASN A 135 -11.31 16.47 -5.69
N LYS A 136 -11.52 16.82 -4.42
CA LYS A 136 -12.42 16.14 -3.48
C LYS A 136 -12.07 14.67 -3.23
N ASP A 137 -10.77 14.31 -3.23
CA ASP A 137 -10.31 12.96 -2.89
C ASP A 137 -10.58 12.64 -1.41
N GLY A 138 -11.59 11.80 -1.19
CA GLY A 138 -12.01 11.39 0.15
C GLY A 138 -10.98 10.52 0.87
N LEU A 139 -10.17 9.74 0.13
CA LEU A 139 -9.08 8.94 0.71
C LEU A 139 -7.93 9.85 1.15
N CYS A 140 -7.56 10.85 0.35
CA CYS A 140 -6.62 11.87 0.78
C CYS A 140 -7.10 12.52 2.08
N ALA A 141 -8.33 13.02 2.10
CA ALA A 141 -8.91 13.67 3.28
C ALA A 141 -8.95 12.76 4.52
N LYS A 142 -9.22 11.46 4.33
CA LYS A 142 -9.20 10.45 5.41
C LYS A 142 -7.83 10.36 6.09
N TRP A 143 -6.76 10.33 5.30
CA TRP A 143 -5.40 10.11 5.79
C TRP A 143 -4.70 11.38 6.26
N MET A 144 -5.22 12.57 5.93
CA MET A 144 -4.62 13.82 6.40
C MET A 144 -4.70 13.97 7.92
N PRO A 145 -3.59 14.35 8.58
CA PRO A 145 -3.55 14.57 10.02
C PRO A 145 -4.43 15.77 10.40
N ARG A 146 -5.24 15.62 11.44
CA ARG A 146 -6.15 16.68 11.91
C ARG A 146 -5.53 17.58 12.99
N LYS A 147 -4.37 17.17 13.54
CA LYS A 147 -3.62 17.89 14.58
C LYS A 147 -2.11 17.60 14.47
N GLY A 148 -1.31 18.38 15.16
CA GLY A 148 0.16 18.23 15.21
C GLY A 148 0.88 18.99 14.09
N THR A 149 2.20 18.81 14.04
CA THR A 149 3.10 19.58 13.15
C THR A 149 2.73 19.45 11.69
N LYS A 150 2.53 18.24 11.18
CA LYS A 150 2.18 18.02 9.76
C LYS A 150 0.84 18.64 9.40
N ALA A 151 -0.18 18.55 10.28
CA ALA A 151 -1.44 19.24 10.05
C ALA A 151 -1.27 20.76 9.97
N ASN A 152 -0.42 21.33 10.82
CA ASN A 152 -0.12 22.76 10.79
C ASN A 152 0.60 23.19 9.51
N ILE A 153 1.52 22.37 9.02
CA ILE A 153 2.23 22.60 7.76
C ILE A 153 1.21 22.62 6.61
N ILE A 154 0.43 21.56 6.46
CA ILE A 154 -0.55 21.40 5.37
C ILE A 154 -1.57 22.54 5.38
N ARG A 155 -2.19 22.87 6.54
CA ARG A 155 -3.17 23.95 6.60
C ARG A 155 -2.60 25.33 6.29
N ARG A 156 -1.33 25.58 6.67
CA ARG A 156 -0.64 26.85 6.32
C ARG A 156 -0.41 26.94 4.81
N TYR A 157 0.02 25.83 4.21
CA TYR A 157 0.17 25.73 2.77
C TYR A 157 -1.16 25.97 2.03
N LEU A 158 -2.25 25.37 2.51
CA LEU A 158 -3.60 25.61 2.01
C LEU A 158 -4.18 26.99 2.37
N ARG A 159 -3.49 27.78 3.19
CA ARG A 159 -3.92 29.10 3.66
C ARG A 159 -5.26 29.09 4.37
N VAL A 160 -5.55 28.05 5.16
CA VAL A 160 -6.80 27.89 5.90
C VAL A 160 -6.60 27.92 7.41
N SER A 161 -7.62 28.37 8.14
CA SER A 161 -7.64 28.30 9.60
C SER A 161 -7.72 26.85 10.10
N PRO A 162 -7.35 26.55 11.37
CA PRO A 162 -7.49 25.20 11.92
C PRO A 162 -8.92 24.69 11.88
N LYS A 163 -9.91 25.57 12.10
CA LYS A 163 -11.35 25.24 12.04
C LYS A 163 -11.78 24.90 10.61
N SER A 164 -11.39 25.74 9.65
CA SER A 164 -11.71 25.52 8.22
C SER A 164 -11.05 24.26 7.66
N TYR A 165 -9.78 24.00 8.04
CA TYR A 165 -9.06 22.78 7.65
C TYR A 165 -9.79 21.52 8.15
N ARG A 166 -10.20 21.52 9.44
CA ARG A 166 -10.95 20.39 9.99
C ARG A 166 -12.29 20.20 9.29
N LYS A 167 -13.04 21.30 9.03
CA LYS A 167 -14.32 21.26 8.30
C LYS A 167 -14.15 20.72 6.89
N LEU A 168 -13.09 21.13 6.17
CA LEU A 168 -12.72 20.63 4.85
C LEU A 168 -12.51 19.11 4.87
N LEU A 169 -11.64 18.63 5.76
CA LEU A 169 -11.35 17.19 5.85
C LEU A 169 -12.57 16.36 6.23
N VAL A 170 -13.39 16.82 7.15
CA VAL A 170 -14.63 16.12 7.54
C VAL A 170 -15.61 16.07 6.38
N GLY A 171 -15.80 17.17 5.67
CA GLY A 171 -16.73 17.25 4.54
C GLY A 171 -16.30 16.39 3.34
N LEU A 172 -14.98 16.22 3.16
CA LEU A 172 -14.45 15.40 2.05
C LEU A 172 -14.32 13.91 2.42
N THR A 173 -14.21 13.57 3.70
CA THR A 173 -14.03 12.18 4.12
C THR A 173 -15.30 11.37 3.87
N ASN A 174 -15.45 10.83 2.68
CA ASN A 174 -16.57 9.98 2.27
C ASN A 174 -16.13 8.51 2.23
N VAL A 175 -16.02 7.90 3.40
CA VAL A 175 -15.65 6.49 3.56
C VAL A 175 -16.75 5.74 4.29
N VAL A 176 -16.77 4.41 4.19
CA VAL A 176 -17.81 3.57 4.79
C VAL A 176 -17.98 3.83 6.28
N GLU A 177 -16.87 4.04 7.01
CA GLU A 177 -16.91 4.33 8.45
C GLU A 177 -17.66 5.61 8.77
N THR A 178 -17.56 6.64 7.92
CA THR A 178 -18.29 7.91 8.11
C THR A 178 -19.80 7.69 7.91
N LYS A 179 -20.19 6.92 6.90
CA LYS A 179 -21.58 6.55 6.63
C LYS A 179 -22.16 5.72 7.78
N MET A 180 -21.40 4.71 8.27
CA MET A 180 -21.79 3.90 9.43
C MET A 180 -21.99 4.75 10.69
N CYS A 181 -21.07 5.68 10.98
CA CYS A 181 -21.20 6.61 12.12
C CYS A 181 -22.42 7.54 12.00
N ALA A 182 -22.76 7.96 10.80
CA ALA A 182 -23.94 8.76 10.50
C ALA A 182 -25.25 7.95 10.46
N LYS A 183 -25.17 6.62 10.60
CA LYS A 183 -26.28 5.67 10.42
C LYS A 183 -26.92 5.74 9.02
N ASP A 184 -26.16 6.22 8.04
CA ASP A 184 -26.59 6.30 6.63
C ASP A 184 -26.23 5.01 5.91
N TRP A 185 -26.91 3.92 6.30
CA TRP A 185 -26.68 2.59 5.74
C TRP A 185 -27.13 2.51 4.29
N SER A 186 -28.19 3.18 3.92
CA SER A 186 -28.77 3.19 2.57
C SER A 186 -27.81 3.70 1.51
N SER A 187 -26.87 4.57 1.87
CA SER A 187 -25.86 5.11 0.95
C SER A 187 -24.64 4.19 0.76
N ILE A 188 -24.55 3.07 1.50
CA ILE A 188 -23.44 2.12 1.39
C ILE A 188 -23.67 1.23 0.17
N GLU A 189 -22.70 1.22 -0.76
CA GLU A 189 -22.66 0.30 -1.91
C GLU A 189 -21.70 -0.84 -1.58
N TYR A 190 -22.22 -2.01 -1.21
CA TYR A 190 -21.44 -3.15 -0.72
C TYR A 190 -20.43 -3.66 -1.75
N SER A 191 -20.77 -3.67 -3.04
CA SER A 191 -19.87 -4.09 -4.12
C SER A 191 -18.66 -3.18 -4.34
N LYS A 192 -18.75 -1.92 -3.90
CA LYS A 192 -17.66 -0.93 -4.03
C LYS A 192 -16.81 -0.79 -2.76
N LEU A 193 -17.09 -1.57 -1.73
CA LEU A 193 -16.30 -1.50 -0.49
C LEU A 193 -14.86 -1.95 -0.73
N PRO A 194 -13.87 -1.29 -0.08
CA PRO A 194 -12.52 -1.83 -0.03
C PRO A 194 -12.50 -3.22 0.62
N SER A 195 -11.67 -4.14 0.10
CA SER A 195 -11.60 -5.55 0.51
C SER A 195 -11.55 -5.76 2.04
N LEU A 196 -10.67 -4.99 2.72
CA LEU A 196 -10.54 -5.09 4.19
C LEU A 196 -11.75 -4.51 4.94
N ALA A 197 -12.41 -3.48 4.40
CA ALA A 197 -13.61 -2.91 5.01
C ALA A 197 -14.79 -3.90 4.89
N SER A 198 -14.92 -4.52 3.71
CA SER A 198 -15.91 -5.57 3.47
C SER A 198 -15.78 -6.71 4.50
N SER A 199 -14.58 -7.25 4.72
CA SER A 199 -14.36 -8.31 5.71
C SER A 199 -14.56 -7.83 7.16
N ARG A 200 -14.12 -6.63 7.48
CA ARG A 200 -14.09 -6.13 8.87
C ARG A 200 -15.47 -5.78 9.42
N TYR A 201 -16.36 -5.25 8.59
CA TYR A 201 -17.62 -4.64 9.04
C TYR A 201 -18.85 -5.53 8.80
N GLN A 202 -18.68 -6.79 8.41
CA GLN A 202 -19.76 -7.76 8.14
C GLN A 202 -20.82 -7.79 9.26
N LYS A 203 -20.39 -7.94 10.52
CA LYS A 203 -21.31 -7.94 11.67
C LYS A 203 -22.08 -6.63 11.82
N SER A 204 -21.47 -5.50 11.50
CA SER A 204 -22.13 -4.20 11.58
C SER A 204 -23.17 -4.06 10.45
N PHE A 205 -22.90 -4.58 9.27
CA PHE A 205 -23.85 -4.59 8.16
C PHE A 205 -25.05 -5.50 8.49
N MET A 206 -24.80 -6.72 8.96
CA MET A 206 -25.86 -7.61 9.41
C MET A 206 -26.75 -7.00 10.50
N ASN A 207 -26.15 -6.36 11.50
CA ASN A 207 -26.90 -5.82 12.64
C ASN A 207 -27.70 -4.55 12.31
N ASN A 208 -27.37 -3.82 11.25
CA ASN A 208 -27.97 -2.49 11.01
C ASN A 208 -28.57 -2.32 9.61
N ASP A 209 -28.31 -3.22 8.67
CA ASP A 209 -28.81 -3.18 7.30
C ASP A 209 -28.97 -4.61 6.75
N GLU A 210 -29.56 -5.50 7.57
CA GLU A 210 -29.64 -6.94 7.34
C GLU A 210 -30.24 -7.27 5.97
N GLU A 211 -31.40 -6.72 5.64
CA GLU A 211 -32.12 -7.02 4.41
C GLU A 211 -31.28 -6.77 3.15
N ARG A 212 -30.71 -5.56 3.02
CA ARG A 212 -29.86 -5.19 1.88
C ARG A 212 -28.54 -5.94 1.85
N TYR A 213 -27.98 -6.25 3.02
CA TYR A 213 -26.73 -7.00 3.08
C TYR A 213 -26.94 -8.47 2.74
N GLU A 214 -28.08 -9.08 3.15
CA GLU A 214 -28.48 -10.44 2.74
C GLU A 214 -28.77 -10.52 1.24
N GLU A 215 -29.43 -9.51 0.66
CA GLU A 215 -29.64 -9.41 -0.78
C GLU A 215 -28.31 -9.35 -1.53
N TYR A 216 -27.37 -8.54 -1.04
CA TYR A 216 -26.02 -8.46 -1.60
C TYR A 216 -25.28 -9.81 -1.53
N LYS A 217 -25.33 -10.53 -0.42
CA LYS A 217 -24.72 -11.86 -0.29
C LYS A 217 -25.33 -12.87 -1.28
N ARG A 218 -26.66 -12.89 -1.41
CA ARG A 218 -27.33 -13.72 -2.41
C ARG A 218 -26.89 -13.38 -3.83
N ALA A 219 -26.79 -12.10 -4.15
CA ALA A 219 -26.30 -11.65 -5.46
C ALA A 219 -24.83 -12.03 -5.72
N LEU A 220 -23.98 -12.12 -4.68
CA LEU A 220 -22.62 -12.64 -4.81
C LEU A 220 -22.61 -14.13 -5.14
N VAL A 221 -23.37 -14.94 -4.43
CA VAL A 221 -23.51 -16.39 -4.69
C VAL A 221 -24.04 -16.66 -6.09
N ASP A 222 -25.01 -15.87 -6.54
CA ASP A 222 -25.60 -15.96 -7.88
C ASP A 222 -24.68 -15.42 -9.00
N GLY A 223 -23.52 -14.86 -8.68
CA GLY A 223 -22.62 -14.23 -9.64
C GLY A 223 -23.16 -12.94 -10.28
N LYS A 224 -24.22 -12.33 -9.71
CA LYS A 224 -24.84 -11.11 -10.21
C LYS A 224 -24.10 -9.82 -9.80
N THR A 225 -23.24 -9.92 -8.82
CA THR A 225 -22.41 -8.79 -8.33
C THR A 225 -21.01 -9.28 -7.99
N THR A 226 -20.12 -8.33 -7.70
CA THR A 226 -18.71 -8.63 -7.42
C THR A 226 -18.29 -8.10 -6.06
N ILE A 227 -17.15 -8.61 -5.56
CA ILE A 227 -16.51 -8.15 -4.34
C ILE A 227 -15.03 -7.82 -4.62
N ASN A 228 -14.51 -6.77 -3.98
CA ASN A 228 -13.10 -6.45 -4.09
C ASN A 228 -12.26 -7.38 -3.22
N ALA A 229 -11.31 -8.10 -3.83
CA ALA A 229 -10.34 -8.96 -3.16
C ALA A 229 -8.88 -8.49 -3.31
N GLY A 230 -8.62 -7.41 -4.02
CA GLY A 230 -7.28 -6.96 -4.40
C GLY A 230 -6.29 -6.59 -3.28
N ALA A 231 -6.74 -6.53 -2.01
CA ALA A 231 -5.87 -6.30 -0.85
C ALA A 231 -6.14 -7.32 0.27
N VAL A 232 -6.65 -8.51 -0.09
CA VAL A 232 -6.90 -9.63 0.81
C VAL A 232 -6.04 -10.80 0.36
N TYR A 233 -5.33 -11.41 1.29
CA TYR A 233 -4.54 -12.61 1.02
C TYR A 233 -5.28 -13.88 1.47
N PRO A 234 -4.92 -15.07 0.94
CA PRO A 234 -5.56 -16.34 1.33
C PRO A 234 -5.62 -16.54 2.84
N TYR A 235 -4.58 -16.15 3.58
CA TYR A 235 -4.57 -16.28 5.04
C TYR A 235 -5.56 -15.31 5.74
N ASP A 236 -5.86 -14.15 5.17
CA ASP A 236 -6.85 -13.22 5.73
C ASP A 236 -8.26 -13.81 5.62
N ILE A 237 -8.55 -14.48 4.50
CA ILE A 237 -9.83 -15.13 4.25
C ILE A 237 -10.02 -16.30 5.23
N THR A 238 -9.03 -17.19 5.35
CA THR A 238 -9.08 -18.32 6.30
C THR A 238 -9.17 -17.83 7.74
N LYS A 239 -8.49 -16.77 8.09
CA LYS A 239 -8.59 -16.13 9.40
C LYS A 239 -9.97 -15.53 9.65
N SER A 240 -10.57 -14.88 8.64
CA SER A 240 -11.93 -14.34 8.75
C SER A 240 -12.92 -15.45 9.09
N ILE A 241 -12.89 -16.57 8.38
CA ILE A 241 -13.76 -17.75 8.65
C ILE A 241 -13.54 -18.27 10.07
N LYS A 242 -12.29 -18.42 10.50
CA LYS A 242 -11.94 -18.90 11.85
C LYS A 242 -12.54 -18.05 12.97
N TYR A 243 -12.69 -16.75 12.75
CA TYR A 243 -13.24 -15.81 13.73
C TYR A 243 -14.70 -15.43 13.48
N GLY A 244 -15.44 -16.27 12.75
CA GLY A 244 -16.89 -16.15 12.56
C GLY A 244 -17.29 -15.14 11.48
N GLY A 245 -16.47 -14.97 10.46
CA GLY A 245 -16.83 -14.22 9.26
C GLY A 245 -17.81 -14.98 8.38
N GLU A 246 -18.56 -14.27 7.55
CA GLU A 246 -19.56 -14.81 6.65
C GLU A 246 -18.92 -15.68 5.57
N LYS A 247 -19.38 -16.94 5.44
CA LYS A 247 -18.80 -17.92 4.52
C LYS A 247 -18.97 -17.52 3.06
N ASP A 248 -20.13 -16.98 2.69
CA ASP A 248 -20.44 -16.57 1.32
C ASP A 248 -19.55 -15.43 0.86
N VAL A 249 -19.30 -14.46 1.74
CA VAL A 249 -18.36 -13.35 1.49
C VAL A 249 -16.91 -13.87 1.36
N ALA A 250 -16.52 -14.79 2.23
CA ALA A 250 -15.19 -15.40 2.19
C ALA A 250 -14.98 -16.23 0.91
N GLN A 251 -16.00 -16.98 0.47
CA GLN A 251 -15.97 -17.74 -0.78
C GLN A 251 -15.86 -16.81 -1.99
N ALA A 252 -16.68 -15.77 -2.06
CA ALA A 252 -16.61 -14.79 -3.14
C ALA A 252 -15.26 -14.04 -3.20
N GLN A 253 -14.67 -13.74 -2.03
CA GLN A 253 -13.32 -13.17 -1.97
C GLN A 253 -12.27 -14.16 -2.45
N TRP A 254 -12.39 -15.44 -2.09
CA TRP A 254 -11.48 -16.50 -2.54
C TRP A 254 -11.50 -16.67 -4.05
N GLU A 255 -12.68 -16.70 -4.65
CA GLU A 255 -12.87 -16.82 -6.11
C GLU A 255 -12.39 -15.57 -6.87
N SER A 256 -12.41 -14.42 -6.21
CA SER A 256 -11.95 -13.15 -6.78
C SER A 256 -10.46 -12.88 -6.56
N LEU A 257 -9.72 -13.80 -5.90
CA LEU A 257 -8.27 -13.66 -5.74
C LEU A 257 -7.57 -13.77 -7.10
N PRO A 258 -6.46 -13.00 -7.31
CA PRO A 258 -5.63 -13.21 -8.48
C PRO A 258 -5.16 -14.65 -8.58
N ASN A 259 -5.10 -15.18 -9.79
CA ASN A 259 -4.52 -16.50 -10.02
C ASN A 259 -2.99 -16.41 -9.88
N TYR A 260 -2.48 -16.68 -8.70
CA TYR A 260 -1.04 -16.63 -8.40
C TYR A 260 -0.22 -17.70 -9.13
N MET A 261 -0.90 -18.69 -9.76
CA MET A 261 -0.25 -19.78 -10.50
C MET A 261 -0.26 -19.53 -12.02
N GLU A 262 -0.93 -18.48 -12.48
CA GLU A 262 -0.98 -18.13 -13.90
C GLU A 262 0.39 -17.63 -14.37
N GLY A 263 0.99 -18.34 -15.35
CA GLY A 263 2.32 -18.03 -15.87
C GLY A 263 3.48 -18.80 -15.21
N ILE A 264 3.21 -19.73 -14.29
CA ILE A 264 4.17 -20.73 -13.83
C ILE A 264 3.93 -22.00 -14.64
N SER A 265 4.45 -22.04 -15.86
CA SER A 265 4.52 -23.22 -16.72
C SER A 265 5.95 -23.47 -17.15
#